data_74eb618411a002308650982807ac5773
#
_entry.id   74eb618411a002308650982807ac5773
#
_cell.length_a   1.000
_cell.length_b   1.000
_cell.length_c   1.000
_cell.angle_alpha   90.00
_cell.angle_beta   90.00
_cell.angle_gamma   90.00
#
_symmetry.space_group_name_H-M   'P 1'
#
loop_
_entity.id
_entity.type
_entity.pdbx_description
1 polymer ?
#
loop_
_entity_poly.entity_id
_entity_poly.type
_entity_poly.pdbx_seq_one_letter_code
_entity_poly.pdbx_strand_id
1 'polypeptide(L)'
;SSVVLAATEHDIGWWEWEMKPSTLNDKGFPLDYHDGSLKYLGQLRLEFYKNSVDRVLNRDPYAAMLMAMHGVALMNAGYGKYAYPPDRTSDPRVKAYVDHQEELRLKLLEELRQSEQFKQHCSEEQIWTNYEYMEVFDQLAQFVCNRYPLNSKARKLGPTNSLNNVDIPTKHGQPAAKINIDTIGENKALLRPYPFDIDPLPVSFSARLVPNRTYKGSEDFLGEFYRAERITVNHTLASA
;
A
#
# COMPACT_ATOMS: atom_id res chain seq x y z
N SER A 1 7.37 15.37 5.36
CA SER A 1 8.56 14.65 4.90
C SER A 1 8.23 13.82 3.66
N SER A 2 9.23 13.55 2.83
CA SER A 2 9.09 12.76 1.60
C SER A 2 8.57 11.34 1.86
N VAL A 3 8.94 10.73 3.00
CA VAL A 3 8.43 9.39 3.38
C VAL A 3 6.94 9.42 3.65
N VAL A 4 6.44 10.45 4.35
CA VAL A 4 5.01 10.60 4.60
C VAL A 4 4.27 10.82 3.28
N LEU A 5 4.81 11.66 2.39
CA LEU A 5 4.22 11.89 1.07
C LEU A 5 4.17 10.58 0.25
N ALA A 6 5.27 9.83 0.21
CA ALA A 6 5.32 8.54 -0.47
C ALA A 6 4.27 7.57 0.08
N ALA A 7 4.19 7.43 1.41
CA ALA A 7 3.21 6.56 2.06
C ALA A 7 1.75 6.99 1.81
N THR A 8 1.49 8.30 1.72
CA THR A 8 0.13 8.82 1.47
C THR A 8 -0.30 8.67 0.02
N GLU A 9 0.63 8.82 -0.92
CA GLU A 9 0.31 8.96 -2.36
C GLU A 9 0.69 7.71 -3.18
N HIS A 10 1.23 6.64 -2.56
CA HIS A 10 1.73 5.48 -3.33
C HIS A 10 0.67 4.81 -4.21
N ASP A 11 -0.59 4.89 -3.83
CA ASP A 11 -1.72 4.34 -4.58
C ASP A 11 -2.56 5.41 -5.32
N ILE A 12 -2.11 6.67 -5.41
CA ILE A 12 -2.88 7.75 -6.04
C ILE A 12 -3.19 7.48 -7.53
N GLY A 13 -2.42 6.62 -8.18
CA GLY A 13 -2.66 6.19 -9.57
C GLY A 13 -3.88 5.30 -9.76
N TRP A 14 -4.48 4.79 -8.67
CA TRP A 14 -5.72 4.01 -8.71
C TRP A 14 -6.97 4.88 -8.73
N TRP A 15 -6.85 6.17 -8.48
CA TRP A 15 -7.95 7.12 -8.27
C TRP A 15 -9.05 7.04 -9.33
N GLU A 16 -8.69 7.07 -10.62
CA GLU A 16 -9.68 7.06 -11.70
C GLU A 16 -10.44 5.73 -11.76
N TRP A 17 -9.76 4.63 -11.49
CA TRP A 17 -10.38 3.32 -11.44
C TRP A 17 -11.30 3.18 -10.21
N GLU A 18 -10.89 3.65 -9.06
CA GLU A 18 -11.69 3.64 -7.82
C GLU A 18 -12.95 4.51 -7.91
N MET A 19 -12.89 5.57 -8.68
CA MET A 19 -14.08 6.38 -8.96
C MET A 19 -15.11 5.65 -9.82
N LYS A 20 -14.70 4.66 -10.62
CA LYS A 20 -15.54 3.82 -11.46
C LYS A 20 -15.06 2.37 -11.47
N PRO A 21 -15.16 1.63 -10.36
CA PRO A 21 -14.63 0.28 -10.23
C PRO A 21 -15.51 -0.73 -10.98
N SER A 22 -15.34 -0.82 -12.29
CA SER A 22 -16.23 -1.56 -13.19
C SER A 22 -15.92 -3.05 -13.32
N THR A 23 -14.82 -3.54 -12.74
CA THR A 23 -14.37 -4.92 -12.94
C THR A 23 -14.97 -5.86 -11.90
N LEU A 24 -15.50 -6.98 -12.37
CA LEU A 24 -15.97 -8.09 -11.54
C LEU A 24 -15.01 -9.28 -11.68
N ASN A 25 -14.94 -10.09 -10.63
CA ASN A 25 -14.22 -11.36 -10.69
C ASN A 25 -15.05 -12.44 -11.40
N ASP A 26 -14.46 -13.63 -11.64
CA ASP A 26 -15.11 -14.74 -12.35
C ASP A 26 -16.40 -15.25 -11.70
N LYS A 27 -16.64 -14.89 -10.45
CA LYS A 27 -17.86 -15.24 -9.70
C LYS A 27 -18.91 -14.14 -9.72
N GLY A 28 -18.66 -13.04 -10.40
CA GLY A 28 -19.57 -11.89 -10.48
C GLY A 28 -19.56 -10.99 -9.25
N PHE A 29 -18.55 -11.05 -8.38
CA PHE A 29 -18.35 -10.11 -7.29
C PHE A 29 -17.43 -8.97 -7.72
N PRO A 30 -17.57 -7.77 -7.13
CA PRO A 30 -16.61 -6.69 -7.31
C PRO A 30 -15.21 -7.16 -6.96
N LEU A 31 -14.20 -6.69 -7.69
CA LEU A 31 -12.82 -6.94 -7.31
C LEU A 31 -12.54 -6.27 -5.96
N ASP A 32 -11.93 -7.02 -5.07
CA ASP A 32 -11.32 -6.45 -3.89
C ASP A 32 -9.80 -6.34 -4.05
N TYR A 33 -9.15 -5.82 -3.01
CA TYR A 33 -7.70 -5.66 -2.99
C TYR A 33 -6.95 -6.97 -3.32
N HIS A 34 -7.44 -8.11 -2.85
CA HIS A 34 -6.81 -9.41 -3.09
C HIS A 34 -7.05 -9.96 -4.48
N ASP A 35 -8.21 -9.63 -5.06
CA ASP A 35 -8.54 -9.99 -6.44
C ASP A 35 -7.80 -9.10 -7.45
N GLY A 36 -7.29 -7.95 -7.04
CA GLY A 36 -6.60 -6.96 -7.87
C GLY A 36 -5.28 -7.47 -8.48
N SER A 37 -5.28 -8.71 -8.90
CA SER A 37 -4.17 -9.39 -9.55
C SER A 37 -4.02 -8.97 -11.01
N LEU A 38 -2.88 -9.29 -11.60
CA LEU A 38 -2.66 -9.15 -13.04
C LEU A 38 -3.69 -9.96 -13.87
N LYS A 39 -4.33 -10.96 -13.27
CA LYS A 39 -5.39 -11.75 -13.92
C LYS A 39 -6.58 -10.88 -14.34
N TYR A 40 -7.05 -9.98 -13.46
CA TYR A 40 -8.26 -9.19 -13.71
C TYR A 40 -7.96 -7.80 -14.27
N LEU A 41 -6.91 -7.16 -13.79
CA LEU A 41 -6.53 -5.80 -14.20
C LEU A 41 -5.43 -5.80 -15.27
N GLY A 42 -4.67 -6.90 -15.39
CA GLY A 42 -3.64 -7.03 -16.43
C GLY A 42 -2.65 -5.86 -16.40
N GLN A 43 -2.47 -5.24 -17.56
CA GLN A 43 -1.57 -4.11 -17.73
C GLN A 43 -1.98 -2.88 -16.92
N LEU A 44 -3.28 -2.66 -16.70
CA LEU A 44 -3.79 -1.48 -15.95
C LEU A 44 -3.18 -1.38 -14.55
N ARG A 45 -2.97 -2.53 -13.88
CA ARG A 45 -2.34 -2.51 -12.55
C ARG A 45 -0.94 -1.91 -12.56
N LEU A 46 -0.14 -2.26 -13.55
CA LEU A 46 1.22 -1.71 -13.72
C LEU A 46 1.17 -0.22 -14.04
N GLU A 47 0.20 0.19 -14.85
CA GLU A 47 -0.03 1.60 -15.18
C GLU A 47 -0.45 2.41 -13.95
N PHE A 48 -1.26 1.85 -13.05
CA PHE A 48 -1.64 2.55 -11.82
C PHE A 48 -0.41 2.84 -10.95
N TYR A 49 0.47 1.88 -10.73
CA TYR A 49 1.71 2.12 -9.97
C TYR A 49 2.62 3.13 -10.67
N LYS A 50 2.76 3.03 -11.99
CA LYS A 50 3.52 4.02 -12.77
C LYS A 50 2.92 5.42 -12.62
N ASN A 51 1.61 5.55 -12.78
CA ASN A 51 0.90 6.83 -12.65
C ASN A 51 1.05 7.43 -11.25
N SER A 52 1.09 6.61 -10.20
CA SER A 52 1.37 7.08 -8.84
C SER A 52 2.72 7.80 -8.77
N VAL A 53 3.76 7.18 -9.30
CA VAL A 53 5.11 7.75 -9.35
C VAL A 53 5.13 9.05 -10.17
N ASP A 54 4.56 9.01 -11.38
CA ASP A 54 4.55 10.16 -12.31
C ASP A 54 3.86 11.39 -11.70
N ARG A 55 2.79 11.20 -10.91
CA ARG A 55 2.04 12.30 -10.26
C ARG A 55 2.84 12.99 -9.16
N VAL A 56 3.70 12.25 -8.48
CA VAL A 56 4.48 12.77 -7.36
C VAL A 56 5.83 13.31 -7.80
N LEU A 57 6.35 12.84 -8.94
CA LEU A 57 7.70 13.11 -9.43
C LEU A 57 8.09 14.59 -9.44
N ASN A 58 7.21 15.46 -9.94
CA ASN A 58 7.47 16.91 -10.02
C ASN A 58 7.29 17.65 -8.68
N ARG A 59 6.65 17.01 -7.69
CA ARG A 59 6.42 17.59 -6.36
C ARG A 59 7.54 17.25 -5.38
N ASP A 60 7.94 16.00 -5.41
CA ASP A 60 8.97 15.45 -4.52
C ASP A 60 9.62 14.23 -5.20
N PRO A 61 10.75 14.43 -5.89
CA PRO A 61 11.44 13.35 -6.59
C PRO A 61 11.99 12.27 -5.63
N TYR A 62 12.25 12.60 -4.37
CA TYR A 62 12.65 11.61 -3.37
C TYR A 62 11.48 10.69 -2.99
N ALA A 63 10.28 11.25 -2.78
CA ALA A 63 9.08 10.46 -2.56
C ALA A 63 8.76 9.58 -3.77
N ALA A 64 8.85 10.11 -4.98
CA ALA A 64 8.65 9.35 -6.22
C ALA A 64 9.64 8.17 -6.35
N MET A 65 10.90 8.37 -5.95
CA MET A 65 11.90 7.31 -5.91
C MET A 65 11.50 6.17 -4.94
N LEU A 66 11.03 6.50 -3.73
CA LEU A 66 10.55 5.50 -2.77
C LEU A 66 9.33 4.74 -3.31
N MET A 67 8.41 5.44 -3.98
CA MET A 67 7.23 4.83 -4.61
C MET A 67 7.61 3.91 -5.77
N ALA A 68 8.62 4.25 -6.56
CA ALA A 68 9.17 3.38 -7.60
C ALA A 68 9.74 2.09 -6.99
N MET A 69 10.48 2.20 -5.88
CA MET A 69 10.98 1.05 -5.12
C MET A 69 9.83 0.14 -4.65
N HIS A 70 8.75 0.73 -4.14
CA HIS A 70 7.56 -0.02 -3.71
C HIS A 70 6.93 -0.80 -4.85
N GLY A 71 6.73 -0.17 -5.99
CA GLY A 71 6.19 -0.83 -7.17
C GLY A 71 7.05 -2.01 -7.66
N VAL A 72 8.38 -1.87 -7.60
CA VAL A 72 9.32 -2.96 -7.89
C VAL A 72 9.16 -4.11 -6.89
N ALA A 73 9.11 -3.81 -5.59
CA ALA A 73 8.98 -4.81 -4.54
C ALA A 73 7.70 -5.65 -4.67
N LEU A 74 6.60 -5.04 -5.09
CA LEU A 74 5.34 -5.75 -5.34
C LEU A 74 5.41 -6.74 -6.52
N MET A 75 6.42 -6.63 -7.38
CA MET A 75 6.57 -7.42 -8.61
C MET A 75 7.78 -8.35 -8.60
N ASN A 76 8.79 -8.05 -7.78
CA ASN A 76 10.07 -8.75 -7.77
C ASN A 76 10.36 -9.29 -6.35
N ALA A 77 10.22 -10.59 -6.17
CA ALA A 77 10.55 -11.26 -4.92
C ALA A 77 12.02 -11.03 -4.54
N GLY A 78 12.24 -10.73 -3.27
CA GLY A 78 13.58 -10.46 -2.75
C GLY A 78 14.04 -9.02 -2.88
N TYR A 79 13.22 -8.13 -3.41
CA TYR A 79 13.46 -6.70 -3.36
C TYR A 79 13.03 -6.15 -2.00
N GLY A 80 13.98 -5.57 -1.29
CA GLY A 80 13.73 -5.06 0.06
C GLY A 80 13.62 -6.15 1.13
N LYS A 81 13.08 -5.79 2.27
CA LYS A 81 12.98 -6.64 3.47
C LYS A 81 11.88 -7.70 3.38
N TYR A 82 10.85 -7.40 2.63
CA TYR A 82 9.70 -8.27 2.47
C TYR A 82 9.88 -9.13 1.23
N ALA A 83 10.32 -10.37 1.41
CA ALA A 83 10.40 -11.38 0.34
C ALA A 83 9.00 -11.84 -0.12
N TYR A 84 8.09 -10.89 -0.32
CA TYR A 84 6.69 -11.08 -0.69
C TYR A 84 6.26 -9.96 -1.62
N PRO A 85 5.73 -10.21 -2.73
CA PRO A 85 5.04 -11.34 -3.34
C PRO A 85 5.97 -12.29 -4.11
N PRO A 86 5.41 -13.39 -4.72
CA PRO A 86 6.20 -14.24 -5.60
C PRO A 86 6.76 -13.43 -6.76
N ASP A 87 7.94 -13.79 -7.21
CA ASP A 87 8.56 -13.19 -8.40
C ASP A 87 7.63 -13.31 -9.60
N ARG A 88 7.27 -12.18 -10.19
CA ARG A 88 6.39 -12.08 -11.36
C ARG A 88 7.13 -11.60 -12.61
N THR A 89 8.45 -11.46 -12.53
CA THR A 89 9.27 -10.94 -13.64
C THR A 89 9.35 -11.91 -14.83
N SER A 90 8.83 -13.12 -14.70
CA SER A 90 8.63 -14.04 -15.83
C SER A 90 7.58 -13.53 -16.84
N ASP A 91 6.64 -12.66 -16.44
CA ASP A 91 5.76 -11.93 -17.36
C ASP A 91 6.55 -10.78 -18.00
N PRO A 92 6.70 -10.73 -19.33
CA PRO A 92 7.47 -9.67 -20.01
C PRO A 92 6.97 -8.25 -19.69
N ARG A 93 5.67 -8.07 -19.43
CA ARG A 93 5.09 -6.76 -19.06
C ARG A 93 5.57 -6.33 -17.68
N VAL A 94 5.58 -7.27 -16.73
CA VAL A 94 6.08 -7.04 -15.37
C VAL A 94 7.58 -6.75 -15.41
N LYS A 95 8.33 -7.52 -16.18
CA LYS A 95 9.76 -7.28 -16.35
C LYS A 95 10.02 -5.87 -16.91
N ALA A 96 9.33 -5.48 -17.96
CA ALA A 96 9.49 -4.14 -18.56
C ALA A 96 9.12 -3.02 -17.57
N TYR A 97 8.09 -3.24 -16.74
CA TYR A 97 7.72 -2.31 -15.66
C TYR A 97 8.84 -2.19 -14.61
N VAL A 98 9.34 -3.32 -14.12
CA VAL A 98 10.43 -3.36 -13.12
C VAL A 98 11.68 -2.68 -13.66
N ASP A 99 12.10 -3.02 -14.86
CA ASP A 99 13.28 -2.43 -15.52
C ASP A 99 13.13 -0.89 -15.63
N HIS A 100 11.95 -0.42 -16.03
CA HIS A 100 11.67 1.02 -16.14
C HIS A 100 11.71 1.73 -14.77
N GLN A 101 11.10 1.13 -13.74
CA GLN A 101 11.11 1.75 -12.40
C GLN A 101 12.52 1.77 -11.79
N GLU A 102 13.32 0.73 -12.01
CA GLU A 102 14.72 0.71 -11.56
C GLU A 102 15.58 1.74 -12.32
N GLU A 103 15.40 1.88 -13.62
CA GLU A 103 16.08 2.93 -14.40
C GLU A 103 15.73 4.32 -13.87
N LEU A 104 14.45 4.58 -13.65
CA LEU A 104 13.97 5.83 -13.06
C LEU A 104 14.57 6.07 -11.67
N ARG A 105 14.57 5.06 -10.80
CA ARG A 105 15.15 5.14 -9.46
C ARG A 105 16.62 5.53 -9.50
N LEU A 106 17.40 4.88 -10.37
CA LEU A 106 18.83 5.18 -10.51
C LEU A 106 19.08 6.60 -11.01
N LYS A 107 18.31 7.04 -12.01
CA LYS A 107 18.37 8.40 -12.52
C LYS A 107 18.04 9.42 -11.43
N LEU A 108 16.94 9.22 -10.71
CA LEU A 108 16.53 10.11 -9.63
C LEU A 108 17.56 10.17 -8.52
N LEU A 109 18.16 9.02 -8.16
CA LEU A 109 19.21 8.98 -7.14
C LEU A 109 20.42 9.81 -7.53
N GLU A 110 20.84 9.76 -8.79
CA GLU A 110 21.93 10.58 -9.30
C GLU A 110 21.61 12.08 -9.20
N GLU A 111 20.41 12.50 -9.63
CA GLU A 111 19.94 13.89 -9.55
C GLU A 111 19.83 14.36 -8.09
N LEU A 112 19.25 13.54 -7.20
CA LEU A 112 19.05 13.86 -5.79
C LEU A 112 20.36 14.02 -5.02
N ARG A 113 21.39 13.26 -5.37
CA ARG A 113 22.74 13.41 -4.80
C ARG A 113 23.39 14.75 -5.12
N GLN A 114 22.98 15.39 -6.22
CA GLN A 114 23.43 16.73 -6.60
C GLN A 114 22.58 17.85 -6.00
N SER A 115 21.43 17.53 -5.43
CA SER A 115 20.50 18.50 -4.86
C SER A 115 20.90 18.88 -3.43
N GLU A 116 21.06 20.19 -3.17
CA GLU A 116 21.31 20.70 -1.82
C GLU A 116 20.23 20.29 -0.82
N GLN A 117 18.99 20.15 -1.28
CA GLN A 117 17.84 19.77 -0.45
C GLN A 117 17.89 18.30 -0.04
N PHE A 118 18.33 17.41 -0.92
CA PHE A 118 18.16 15.97 -0.74
C PHE A 118 19.45 15.20 -0.53
N LYS A 119 20.62 15.74 -0.92
CA LYS A 119 21.91 15.01 -0.90
C LYS A 119 22.23 14.31 0.42
N GLN A 120 21.84 14.91 1.54
CA GLN A 120 22.07 14.34 2.89
C GLN A 120 21.20 13.10 3.19
N HIS A 121 20.16 12.85 2.40
CA HIS A 121 19.22 11.74 2.55
C HIS A 121 19.49 10.61 1.53
N CYS A 122 20.51 10.75 0.68
CA CYS A 122 20.78 9.85 -0.43
C CYS A 122 21.85 8.78 -0.14
N SER A 123 22.19 8.54 1.14
CA SER A 123 22.95 7.35 1.48
C SER A 123 22.09 6.09 1.29
N GLU A 124 22.70 4.99 0.91
CA GLU A 124 21.98 3.72 0.71
C GLU A 124 21.22 3.31 1.97
N GLU A 125 21.88 3.41 3.13
CA GLU A 125 21.26 3.14 4.42
C GLU A 125 19.98 3.97 4.66
N GLN A 126 20.04 5.28 4.38
CA GLN A 126 18.91 6.17 4.61
C GLN A 126 17.75 5.90 3.64
N ILE A 127 18.04 5.63 2.37
CA ILE A 127 17.04 5.31 1.36
C ILE A 127 16.29 4.04 1.75
N TRP A 128 17.01 2.96 2.09
CA TRP A 128 16.39 1.70 2.49
C TRP A 128 15.60 1.83 3.78
N THR A 129 16.11 2.56 4.77
CA THR A 129 15.36 2.82 6.01
C THR A 129 14.06 3.59 5.72
N ASN A 130 14.11 4.63 4.88
CA ASN A 130 12.93 5.40 4.52
C ASN A 130 11.92 4.58 3.70
N TYR A 131 12.39 3.72 2.82
CA TYR A 131 11.57 2.79 2.07
C TYR A 131 10.89 1.77 3.00
N GLU A 132 11.61 1.18 3.95
CA GLU A 132 11.06 0.26 4.95
C GLU A 132 9.99 0.94 5.82
N TYR A 133 10.14 2.22 6.18
CA TYR A 133 9.08 2.98 6.85
C TYR A 133 7.83 3.13 5.99
N MET A 134 7.98 3.42 4.71
CA MET A 134 6.85 3.50 3.79
C MET A 134 6.09 2.17 3.73
N GLU A 135 6.79 1.04 3.64
CA GLU A 135 6.22 -0.32 3.67
C GLU A 135 5.41 -0.58 4.96
N VAL A 136 5.92 -0.14 6.10
CA VAL A 136 5.21 -0.27 7.39
C VAL A 136 3.92 0.53 7.39
N PHE A 137 3.93 1.75 6.89
CA PHE A 137 2.71 2.58 6.82
C PHE A 137 1.68 1.96 5.87
N ASP A 138 2.09 1.41 4.73
CA ASP A 138 1.21 0.66 3.84
C ASP A 138 0.59 -0.56 4.56
N GLN A 139 1.38 -1.37 5.25
CA GLN A 139 0.88 -2.51 6.01
C GLN A 139 -0.12 -2.12 7.10
N LEU A 140 0.13 -1.04 7.83
CA LEU A 140 -0.80 -0.54 8.85
C LEU A 140 -2.08 0.00 8.22
N ALA A 141 -1.98 0.71 7.10
CA ALA A 141 -3.14 1.19 6.34
C ALA A 141 -3.99 0.01 5.82
N GLN A 142 -3.36 -1.00 5.23
CA GLN A 142 -4.06 -2.22 4.81
C GLN A 142 -4.73 -2.94 5.99
N PHE A 143 -4.07 -3.00 7.14
CA PHE A 143 -4.67 -3.58 8.34
C PHE A 143 -5.97 -2.88 8.72
N VAL A 144 -5.97 -1.56 8.70
CA VAL A 144 -7.14 -0.74 9.08
C VAL A 144 -8.21 -0.79 8.00
N CYS A 145 -7.85 -0.60 6.71
CA CYS A 145 -8.81 -0.45 5.62
C CYS A 145 -9.46 -1.77 5.18
N ASN A 146 -8.75 -2.89 5.29
CA ASN A 146 -9.26 -4.20 4.85
C ASN A 146 -10.11 -4.92 5.90
N ARG A 147 -10.40 -4.30 7.03
CA ARG A 147 -11.16 -4.91 8.12
C ARG A 147 -12.30 -4.01 8.58
N TYR A 148 -13.51 -4.50 8.41
CA TYR A 148 -14.72 -3.88 8.97
C TYR A 148 -15.74 -4.96 9.32
N PRO A 149 -16.03 -5.16 10.60
CA PRO A 149 -15.36 -4.60 11.78
C PRO A 149 -13.90 -5.06 11.92
N LEU A 150 -13.10 -4.32 12.70
CA LEU A 150 -11.64 -4.54 12.83
C LEU A 150 -11.28 -5.94 13.35
N ASN A 151 -12.12 -6.52 14.20
CA ASN A 151 -11.97 -7.88 14.74
C ASN A 151 -12.56 -8.97 13.81
N SER A 152 -13.01 -8.63 12.61
CA SER A 152 -13.59 -9.60 11.68
C SER A 152 -12.55 -10.67 11.32
N LYS A 153 -13.00 -11.94 11.36
CA LYS A 153 -12.22 -13.08 10.87
C LYS A 153 -12.30 -13.23 9.36
N ALA A 154 -12.90 -12.26 8.69
CA ALA A 154 -13.50 -12.41 7.38
C ALA A 154 -12.51 -12.62 6.26
N ARG A 155 -11.23 -12.33 6.40
CA ARG A 155 -10.23 -12.65 5.38
C ARG A 155 -8.87 -12.94 5.94
N LYS A 156 -8.28 -14.00 5.44
CA LYS A 156 -6.84 -14.21 5.52
C LYS A 156 -6.20 -13.25 4.53
N LEU A 157 -5.73 -12.14 5.01
CA LEU A 157 -4.84 -11.23 4.29
C LEU A 157 -3.47 -11.89 4.21
N GLY A 158 -3.15 -12.71 3.24
CA GLY A 158 -1.82 -13.28 3.02
C GLY A 158 -0.99 -13.61 4.30
N PRO A 159 0.32 -13.65 4.22
CA PRO A 159 1.18 -13.87 5.42
C PRO A 159 1.11 -12.73 6.45
N THR A 160 0.64 -11.56 6.08
CA THR A 160 0.45 -10.41 6.98
C THR A 160 -0.80 -10.49 7.85
N ASN A 161 -1.51 -11.62 7.84
CA ASN A 161 -2.68 -11.84 8.70
C ASN A 161 -2.36 -11.98 10.18
N SER A 162 -1.17 -12.39 10.52
CA SER A 162 -0.71 -12.22 11.87
C SER A 162 -0.10 -10.84 11.97
N LEU A 163 -0.85 -9.93 12.50
CA LEU A 163 -0.34 -8.64 12.94
C LEU A 163 0.62 -8.80 14.13
N ASN A 164 1.01 -9.98 14.40
CA ASN A 164 2.06 -10.32 15.32
C ASN A 164 3.38 -10.16 14.57
N ASN A 165 4.27 -9.36 15.14
CA ASN A 165 5.60 -9.08 14.61
C ASN A 165 5.65 -8.22 13.33
N VAL A 166 4.87 -7.14 13.27
CA VAL A 166 5.11 -6.10 12.26
C VAL A 166 6.49 -5.51 12.53
N ASP A 167 7.37 -5.60 11.56
CA ASP A 167 8.72 -5.08 11.66
C ASP A 167 8.72 -3.56 11.47
N ILE A 168 9.14 -2.82 12.49
CA ILE A 168 9.39 -1.38 12.38
C ILE A 168 10.88 -1.19 12.17
N PRO A 169 11.33 -0.54 11.09
CA PRO A 169 12.72 -0.28 10.85
C PRO A 169 13.28 0.64 11.94
N THR A 170 14.44 0.30 12.46
CA THR A 170 15.20 1.18 13.37
C THR A 170 16.31 1.88 12.59
N LYS A 171 17.04 1.09 11.84
CA LYS A 171 18.13 1.50 10.97
C LYS A 171 18.35 0.39 9.94
N HIS A 172 18.65 0.75 8.69
CA HIS A 172 18.93 -0.25 7.65
C HIS A 172 20.06 -1.19 8.07
N GLY A 173 19.88 -2.48 7.85
CA GLY A 173 20.83 -3.52 8.25
C GLY A 173 20.86 -3.87 9.74
N GLN A 174 20.05 -3.20 10.56
CA GLN A 174 19.88 -3.53 11.97
C GLN A 174 18.58 -4.33 12.21
N PRO A 175 18.50 -5.08 13.32
CA PRO A 175 17.25 -5.75 13.69
C PRO A 175 16.12 -4.75 13.84
N ALA A 176 14.98 -5.05 13.22
CA ALA A 176 13.77 -4.26 13.38
C ALA A 176 13.19 -4.39 14.80
N ALA A 177 12.57 -3.33 15.27
CA ALA A 177 11.65 -3.45 16.40
C ALA A 177 10.37 -4.18 15.93
N LYS A 178 9.81 -5.02 16.76
CA LYS A 178 8.59 -5.78 16.41
C LYS A 178 7.41 -5.25 17.17
N ILE A 179 6.35 -4.94 16.44
CA ILE A 179 5.07 -4.53 17.03
C ILE A 179 4.10 -5.69 16.94
N ASN A 180 3.46 -6.00 18.07
CA ASN A 180 2.31 -6.88 18.13
C ASN A 180 1.04 -6.03 18.14
N ILE A 181 0.05 -6.45 17.37
CA ILE A 181 -1.23 -5.74 17.24
C ILE A 181 -2.36 -6.69 17.61
N ASP A 182 -3.07 -6.37 18.71
CA ASP A 182 -4.23 -7.10 19.19
C ASP A 182 -5.51 -6.30 18.94
N THR A 183 -6.49 -6.88 18.26
CA THR A 183 -7.79 -6.22 18.06
C THR A 183 -8.70 -6.40 19.27
N ILE A 184 -9.30 -5.30 19.74
CA ILE A 184 -10.26 -5.29 20.84
C ILE A 184 -11.59 -4.71 20.36
N GLY A 185 -12.62 -5.58 20.34
CA GLY A 185 -13.91 -5.18 19.80
C GLY A 185 -13.84 -4.86 18.32
N GLU A 186 -14.76 -4.03 17.83
CA GLU A 186 -14.98 -3.81 16.40
C GLU A 186 -14.12 -2.69 15.79
N ASN A 187 -13.59 -1.80 16.62
CA ASN A 187 -12.97 -0.56 16.13
C ASN A 187 -11.71 -0.14 16.90
N LYS A 188 -11.14 -1.01 17.74
CA LYS A 188 -9.94 -0.70 18.50
C LYS A 188 -8.85 -1.76 18.33
N ALA A 189 -7.61 -1.33 18.22
CA ALA A 189 -6.44 -2.18 18.29
C ALA A 189 -5.42 -1.65 19.31
N LEU A 190 -4.77 -2.57 20.01
CA LEU A 190 -3.67 -2.28 20.92
C LEU A 190 -2.34 -2.67 20.26
N LEU A 191 -1.35 -1.81 20.37
CA LEU A 191 -0.01 -1.99 19.81
C LEU A 191 1.04 -2.11 20.93
N ARG A 192 1.94 -3.06 20.80
CA ARG A 192 3.06 -3.30 21.73
C ARG A 192 4.36 -3.61 20.99
N PRO A 193 5.43 -2.80 21.17
CA PRO A 193 5.41 -1.45 21.74
C PRO A 193 4.57 -0.49 20.90
N TYR A 194 4.12 0.61 21.51
CA TYR A 194 3.35 1.64 20.80
C TYR A 194 4.29 2.57 20.05
N PRO A 195 4.10 2.77 18.73
CA PRO A 195 5.11 3.46 17.92
C PRO A 195 4.79 4.93 17.62
N PHE A 196 3.65 5.46 18.06
CA PHE A 196 3.19 6.80 17.69
C PHE A 196 3.31 7.78 18.85
N ASP A 197 3.43 9.08 18.53
CA ASP A 197 3.50 10.16 19.51
C ASP A 197 2.13 10.53 20.10
N ILE A 198 1.04 10.13 19.44
CA ILE A 198 -0.34 10.39 19.87
C ILE A 198 -0.96 9.08 20.34
N ASP A 199 -1.40 9.04 21.61
CA ASP A 199 -2.06 7.88 22.21
C ASP A 199 -3.34 8.33 22.95
N PRO A 200 -4.52 7.83 22.58
CA PRO A 200 -4.81 6.96 21.44
C PRO A 200 -4.77 7.71 20.10
N LEU A 201 -4.35 7.03 19.03
CA LEU A 201 -4.37 7.56 17.68
C LEU A 201 -5.71 7.22 17.00
N PRO A 202 -6.57 8.22 16.71
CA PRO A 202 -7.76 8.02 15.89
C PRO A 202 -7.35 7.87 14.42
N VAL A 203 -7.90 6.86 13.74
CA VAL A 203 -7.73 6.66 12.31
C VAL A 203 -9.08 6.45 11.65
N SER A 204 -9.27 7.01 10.46
CA SER A 204 -10.54 6.89 9.75
C SER A 204 -10.34 6.79 8.24
N PHE A 205 -11.30 6.15 7.57
CA PHE A 205 -11.37 6.11 6.12
C PHE A 205 -12.83 6.12 5.65
N SER A 206 -13.04 6.54 4.40
CA SER A 206 -14.36 6.50 3.78
C SER A 206 -14.57 5.18 3.04
N ALA A 207 -15.76 4.60 3.18
CA ALA A 207 -16.15 3.38 2.49
C ALA A 207 -17.55 3.52 1.88
N ARG A 208 -17.90 2.66 0.93
CA ARG A 208 -19.27 2.48 0.41
C ARG A 208 -19.78 1.11 0.81
N LEU A 209 -21.00 1.07 1.35
CA LEU A 209 -21.66 -0.18 1.70
C LEU A 209 -22.43 -0.72 0.47
N VAL A 210 -21.77 -1.57 -0.29
CA VAL A 210 -22.41 -2.23 -1.44
C VAL A 210 -22.99 -3.59 -1.04
N PRO A 211 -24.14 -4.01 -1.60
CA PRO A 211 -24.73 -5.31 -1.33
C PRO A 211 -23.75 -6.46 -1.67
N ASN A 212 -23.55 -7.38 -0.73
CA ASN A 212 -22.72 -8.57 -0.95
C ASN A 212 -23.50 -9.62 -1.74
N ARG A 213 -23.54 -9.46 -3.05
CA ARG A 213 -24.22 -10.36 -4.00
C ARG A 213 -23.41 -10.51 -5.30
N THR A 214 -23.75 -11.45 -6.12
CA THR A 214 -23.28 -11.50 -7.50
C THR A 214 -23.99 -10.45 -8.36
N TYR A 215 -23.25 -9.86 -9.29
CA TYR A 215 -23.74 -8.86 -10.23
C TYR A 215 -23.74 -9.41 -11.65
N LYS A 216 -24.76 -9.03 -12.44
CA LYS A 216 -24.90 -9.51 -13.83
C LYS A 216 -23.88 -8.91 -14.80
N GLY A 217 -23.19 -7.87 -14.38
CA GLY A 217 -22.18 -7.17 -15.14
C GLY A 217 -21.78 -5.84 -14.50
N SER A 218 -20.83 -5.15 -15.10
CA SER A 218 -20.28 -3.90 -14.59
C SER A 218 -21.34 -2.83 -14.36
N GLU A 219 -22.33 -2.72 -15.25
CA GLU A 219 -23.39 -1.69 -15.13
C GLU A 219 -24.31 -1.95 -13.92
N ASP A 220 -24.68 -3.22 -13.67
CA ASP A 220 -25.45 -3.62 -12.49
C ASP A 220 -24.68 -3.26 -11.21
N PHE A 221 -23.40 -3.57 -11.17
CA PHE A 221 -22.56 -3.22 -10.03
C PHE A 221 -22.40 -1.69 -9.86
N LEU A 222 -22.07 -0.97 -10.92
CA LEU A 222 -21.89 0.49 -10.85
C LEU A 222 -23.17 1.21 -10.43
N GLY A 223 -24.33 0.73 -10.87
CA GLY A 223 -25.62 1.25 -10.41
C GLY A 223 -25.79 1.15 -8.90
N GLU A 224 -25.42 0.02 -8.30
CA GLU A 224 -25.44 -0.14 -6.82
C GLU A 224 -24.31 0.66 -6.15
N PHE A 225 -23.11 0.66 -6.71
CA PHE A 225 -21.97 1.39 -6.16
C PHE A 225 -22.25 2.89 -6.02
N TYR A 226 -22.87 3.53 -7.03
CA TYR A 226 -23.16 4.96 -6.96
C TYR A 226 -24.32 5.30 -6.05
N ARG A 227 -25.28 4.36 -5.84
CA ARG A 227 -26.37 4.52 -4.87
C ARG A 227 -25.97 4.18 -3.45
N ALA A 228 -24.90 3.40 -3.29
CA ALA A 228 -24.47 2.93 -1.98
C ALA A 228 -24.11 4.08 -1.05
N GLU A 229 -24.54 3.94 0.20
CA GLU A 229 -24.21 4.88 1.28
C GLU A 229 -22.70 5.02 1.44
N ARG A 230 -22.22 6.25 1.56
CA ARG A 230 -20.87 6.56 2.00
C ARG A 230 -20.85 6.67 3.51
N ILE A 231 -20.02 5.86 4.14
CA ILE A 231 -19.80 5.89 5.58
C ILE A 231 -18.37 6.29 5.90
N THR A 232 -18.16 6.85 7.07
CA THR A 232 -16.82 7.01 7.65
C THR A 232 -16.60 5.87 8.65
N VAL A 233 -15.63 5.04 8.39
CA VAL A 233 -15.19 4.00 9.33
C VAL A 233 -14.14 4.61 10.23
N ASN A 234 -14.35 4.50 11.54
CA ASN A 234 -13.45 5.05 12.56
C ASN A 234 -12.85 3.90 13.37
N HIS A 235 -11.54 3.92 13.52
CA HIS A 235 -10.80 3.02 14.38
C HIS A 235 -9.93 3.80 15.36
N THR A 236 -9.47 3.11 16.39
CA THR A 236 -8.53 3.66 17.38
C THR A 236 -7.35 2.72 17.54
N LEU A 237 -6.15 3.23 17.37
CA LEU A 237 -4.91 2.54 17.71
C LEU A 237 -4.42 3.09 19.05
N ALA A 238 -4.14 2.23 20.02
CA ALA A 238 -3.74 2.66 21.36
C ALA A 238 -2.59 1.79 21.90
N SER A 239 -1.89 2.30 22.89
CA SER A 239 -0.97 1.50 23.70
C SER A 239 -1.72 0.40 24.44
N ALA A 240 -1.02 -0.70 24.71
CA ALA A 240 -1.58 -1.85 25.41
C ALA A 240 -1.30 -1.80 26.90
#